data_eef732fc6151cf13335716731dfe135a
#
_entry.id   eef732fc6151cf13335716731dfe135a
#
_cell.length_a   1.000
_cell.length_b   1.000
_cell.length_c   1.000
_cell.angle_alpha   90.00
_cell.angle_beta   90.00
_cell.angle_gamma   90.00
#
_symmetry.space_group_name_H-M   'P 1'
#
loop_
_entity.id
_entity.type
_entity.pdbx_description
1 polymer ?
#
loop_
_entity_poly.entity_id
_entity_poly.type
_entity_poly.pdbx_seq_one_letter_code
_entity_poly.pdbx_strand_id
1 'polypeptide(L)'
;YVYLADSFGIVDLGAVFFHLQAGIAKHGGAGKMISAVLYTLIMIGVLAAVTWLSRHDQRWRLAERFFAIILLASNPLLYGISQRSAAIVTDDGAWLDRRYKPPPAEELRDAPNLLILYLESIERTYSNDIFGDAYASLNALGERGAVFEGVRQMDNTGWTMAGMIASQCGVPLMPAGLLHDSQFEPLSKVVPGVDCLGDILAAQGYQLSYLGGASTQFAGKGLFYRGHQFNTVKGREDLEPLLENPEYVNSWGLYDDTLYDITADEIRHLDSQNSGPWGVISLNLAGHAPNGYPSQSCVERQGEFDGQDILYSVECATWLAQDLVERLDSEGLLDNTLVVILSDHLTMRVSVWDQLTALDRDNTLIMLGNDIEPQRIRRDATMLDVFPTILDALGFSLERDRAGLGTSLFSNNRTLVEAHGIEVLNERLREETALQHRLWEGISPQRRESDEPSQEVTQEQTLETPADAADEVELIH
;
A
#
# COMPACT_ATOMS: atom_id res chain seq x y z
N TYR A 1 -14.57 15.25 -5.14
CA TYR A 1 -14.76 13.93 -5.74
C TYR A 1 -14.60 13.95 -7.27
N VAL A 2 -15.43 14.73 -8.01
CA VAL A 2 -15.38 14.82 -9.49
C VAL A 2 -13.98 15.12 -10.00
N TYR A 3 -13.28 16.10 -9.43
CA TYR A 3 -11.91 16.45 -9.80
C TYR A 3 -10.92 15.27 -9.52
N LEU A 4 -11.07 14.59 -8.39
CA LEU A 4 -10.22 13.44 -8.05
C LEU A 4 -10.52 12.26 -8.98
N ALA A 5 -11.80 11.97 -9.25
CA ALA A 5 -12.20 10.92 -10.17
C ALA A 5 -11.75 11.18 -11.61
N ASP A 6 -11.72 12.44 -12.06
CA ASP A 6 -11.19 12.81 -13.37
C ASP A 6 -9.66 12.67 -13.46
N SER A 7 -8.96 12.91 -12.34
CA SER A 7 -7.49 12.84 -12.26
C SER A 7 -6.95 11.42 -12.06
N PHE A 8 -7.67 10.56 -11.33
CA PHE A 8 -7.18 9.25 -10.88
C PHE A 8 -8.05 8.07 -11.39
N GLY A 9 -9.17 8.34 -12.04
CA GLY A 9 -10.15 7.31 -12.41
C GLY A 9 -11.13 7.04 -11.26
N ILE A 10 -11.30 5.77 -10.87
CA ILE A 10 -12.19 5.40 -9.76
C ILE A 10 -11.48 5.75 -8.44
N VAL A 11 -12.01 6.73 -7.72
CA VAL A 11 -11.50 7.12 -6.39
C VAL A 11 -12.35 6.48 -5.31
N ASP A 12 -11.73 5.61 -4.53
CA ASP A 12 -12.32 5.10 -3.31
C ASP A 12 -12.33 6.19 -2.23
N LEU A 13 -13.49 6.43 -1.63
CA LEU A 13 -13.63 7.36 -0.51
C LEU A 13 -12.83 6.88 0.72
N GLY A 14 -12.66 5.57 0.88
CA GLY A 14 -11.83 4.98 1.92
C GLY A 14 -10.37 5.44 1.81
N ALA A 15 -9.82 5.51 0.59
CA ALA A 15 -8.48 6.03 0.34
C ALA A 15 -8.35 7.50 0.78
N VAL A 16 -9.34 8.34 0.48
CA VAL A 16 -9.33 9.75 0.89
C VAL A 16 -9.32 9.89 2.42
N PHE A 17 -10.17 9.15 3.13
CA PHE A 17 -10.21 9.17 4.59
C PHE A 17 -8.93 8.62 5.21
N PHE A 18 -8.37 7.53 4.66
CA PHE A 18 -7.11 6.97 5.13
C PHE A 18 -5.95 7.97 4.99
N HIS A 19 -5.83 8.65 3.85
CA HIS A 19 -4.80 9.69 3.67
C HIS A 19 -4.95 10.86 4.64
N LEU A 20 -6.17 11.22 5.02
CA LEU A 20 -6.40 12.24 6.05
C LEU A 20 -5.96 11.76 7.44
N GLN A 21 -6.10 10.48 7.76
CA GLN A 21 -5.70 9.86 9.03
C GLN A 21 -4.20 9.55 9.11
N ALA A 22 -3.61 9.02 8.02
CA ALA A 22 -2.18 8.68 7.94
C ALA A 22 -1.27 9.90 7.84
N GLY A 23 -1.84 11.08 7.60
CA GLY A 23 -1.11 12.33 7.40
C GLY A 23 -0.79 12.60 5.92
N ILE A 24 -0.75 13.89 5.58
CA ILE A 24 -0.46 14.35 4.24
C ILE A 24 1.02 14.67 4.18
N ALA A 25 1.79 13.84 3.46
CA ALA A 25 3.21 14.07 3.26
C ALA A 25 3.48 15.41 2.54
N LYS A 26 4.55 16.09 2.94
CA LYS A 26 4.97 17.37 2.33
C LYS A 26 5.42 17.23 0.87
N HIS A 27 5.73 16.01 0.42
CA HIS A 27 6.23 15.70 -0.91
C HIS A 27 5.33 14.67 -1.59
N GLY A 28 4.86 14.98 -2.79
CA GLY A 28 3.96 14.15 -3.59
C GLY A 28 2.47 14.49 -3.35
N GLY A 29 1.76 14.86 -4.40
CA GLY A 29 0.32 15.12 -4.37
C GLY A 29 -0.15 16.48 -3.84
N ALA A 30 0.69 17.28 -3.17
CA ALA A 30 0.34 18.59 -2.64
C ALA A 30 -0.23 19.55 -3.72
N GLY A 31 0.33 19.53 -4.93
CA GLY A 31 -0.17 20.33 -6.06
C GLY A 31 -1.60 19.95 -6.46
N LYS A 32 -1.94 18.66 -6.48
CA LYS A 32 -3.30 18.19 -6.80
C LYS A 32 -4.30 18.50 -5.69
N MET A 33 -3.87 18.47 -4.43
CA MET A 33 -4.70 18.91 -3.31
C MET A 33 -5.00 20.40 -3.36
N ILE A 34 -4.00 21.25 -3.65
CA ILE A 34 -4.19 22.69 -3.84
C ILE A 34 -5.19 22.93 -4.97
N SER A 35 -5.06 22.20 -6.08
CA SER A 35 -5.99 22.28 -7.21
C SER A 35 -7.41 21.85 -6.84
N ALA A 36 -7.57 20.78 -6.05
CA ALA A 36 -8.87 20.32 -5.55
C ALA A 36 -9.54 21.35 -4.61
N VAL A 37 -8.76 21.95 -3.71
CA VAL A 37 -9.22 23.05 -2.84
C VAL A 37 -9.63 24.25 -3.68
N LEU A 38 -8.82 24.66 -4.65
CA LEU A 38 -9.12 25.79 -5.53
C LEU A 38 -10.39 25.54 -6.35
N TYR A 39 -10.55 24.34 -6.91
CA TYR A 39 -11.78 23.93 -7.62
C TYR A 39 -13.00 24.01 -6.71
N THR A 40 -12.87 23.52 -5.47
CA THR A 40 -13.95 23.56 -4.47
C THR A 40 -14.32 25.02 -4.13
N LEU A 41 -13.34 25.90 -3.95
CA LEU A 41 -13.58 27.33 -3.68
C LEU A 41 -14.25 28.03 -4.86
N ILE A 42 -13.86 27.71 -6.10
CA ILE A 42 -14.50 28.21 -7.31
C ILE A 42 -15.97 27.77 -7.35
N MET A 43 -16.26 26.50 -7.08
CA MET A 43 -17.62 25.96 -7.05
C MET A 43 -18.47 26.61 -5.97
N ILE A 44 -17.92 26.84 -4.77
CA ILE A 44 -18.58 27.60 -3.69
C ILE A 44 -18.86 29.04 -4.14
N GLY A 45 -17.91 29.68 -4.81
CA GLY A 45 -18.07 31.02 -5.37
C GLY A 45 -19.18 31.09 -6.43
N VAL A 46 -19.25 30.12 -7.32
CA VAL A 46 -20.33 30.01 -8.32
C VAL A 46 -21.68 29.81 -7.63
N LEU A 47 -21.78 28.91 -6.66
CA LEU A 47 -22.99 28.68 -5.87
C LEU A 47 -23.43 29.97 -5.14
N ALA A 48 -22.49 30.67 -4.50
CA ALA A 48 -22.77 31.93 -3.82
C ALA A 48 -23.28 33.01 -4.80
N ALA A 49 -22.67 33.10 -5.99
CA ALA A 49 -23.09 34.04 -7.04
C ALA A 49 -24.50 33.70 -7.57
N VAL A 50 -24.78 32.42 -7.84
CA VAL A 50 -26.11 31.96 -8.25
C VAL A 50 -27.16 32.26 -7.19
N THR A 51 -26.84 31.99 -5.91
CA THR A 51 -27.70 32.26 -4.76
C THR A 51 -27.96 33.78 -4.61
N TRP A 52 -26.93 34.60 -4.83
CA TRP A 52 -27.08 36.06 -4.77
C TRP A 52 -27.96 36.59 -5.93
N LEU A 53 -27.79 36.09 -7.15
CA LEU A 53 -28.61 36.45 -8.31
C LEU A 53 -30.06 36.00 -8.13
N SER A 54 -30.31 34.81 -7.55
CA SER A 54 -31.66 34.28 -7.31
C SER A 54 -32.47 35.08 -6.27
N ARG A 55 -31.76 35.80 -5.39
CA ARG A 55 -32.42 36.72 -4.43
C ARG A 55 -33.04 37.94 -5.09
N HIS A 56 -32.58 38.32 -6.27
CA HIS A 56 -33.03 39.53 -6.98
C HIS A 56 -34.09 39.24 -8.04
N ASP A 57 -34.25 37.98 -8.52
CA ASP A 57 -35.27 37.61 -9.48
C ASP A 57 -35.96 36.29 -9.13
N GLN A 58 -37.29 36.31 -9.01
CA GLN A 58 -38.11 35.18 -8.59
C GLN A 58 -38.03 33.98 -9.55
N ARG A 59 -37.69 34.22 -10.83
CA ARG A 59 -37.56 33.18 -11.88
C ARG A 59 -36.37 32.29 -11.61
N TRP A 60 -35.30 32.81 -11.02
CA TRP A 60 -34.09 32.05 -10.70
C TRP A 60 -34.21 31.19 -9.44
N ARG A 61 -35.17 31.45 -8.54
CA ARG A 61 -35.37 30.65 -7.31
C ARG A 61 -35.79 29.20 -7.61
N LEU A 62 -36.54 28.98 -8.69
CA LEU A 62 -36.94 27.63 -9.09
C LEU A 62 -35.77 26.86 -9.67
N ALA A 63 -34.95 27.50 -10.50
CA ALA A 63 -33.74 26.95 -11.08
C ALA A 63 -32.68 26.63 -10.00
N GLU A 64 -32.52 27.51 -9.01
CA GLU A 64 -31.65 27.31 -7.85
C GLU A 64 -32.04 26.07 -7.04
N ARG A 65 -33.33 25.94 -6.70
CA ARG A 65 -33.83 24.76 -5.98
C ARG A 65 -33.64 23.47 -6.78
N PHE A 66 -33.91 23.51 -8.07
CA PHE A 66 -33.74 22.36 -8.94
C PHE A 66 -32.25 21.96 -9.05
N PHE A 67 -31.36 22.94 -9.19
CA PHE A 67 -29.92 22.71 -9.24
C PHE A 67 -29.36 22.22 -7.92
N ALA A 68 -29.83 22.76 -6.77
CA ALA A 68 -29.45 22.29 -5.45
C ALA A 68 -29.90 20.83 -5.21
N ILE A 69 -31.10 20.45 -5.66
CA ILE A 69 -31.60 19.07 -5.57
C ILE A 69 -30.75 18.14 -6.42
N ILE A 70 -30.38 18.55 -7.65
CA ILE A 70 -29.50 17.75 -8.52
C ILE A 70 -28.12 17.58 -7.87
N LEU A 71 -27.51 18.64 -7.35
CA LEU A 71 -26.22 18.57 -6.67
C LEU A 71 -26.26 17.66 -5.43
N LEU A 72 -27.34 17.71 -4.66
CA LEU A 72 -27.55 16.83 -3.51
C LEU A 72 -27.76 15.37 -3.96
N ALA A 73 -28.61 15.14 -4.96
CA ALA A 73 -28.93 13.81 -5.44
C ALA A 73 -27.74 13.15 -6.19
N SER A 74 -26.89 13.95 -6.83
CA SER A 74 -25.67 13.48 -7.51
C SER A 74 -24.43 13.48 -6.63
N ASN A 75 -24.57 13.81 -5.33
CA ASN A 75 -23.44 13.84 -4.41
C ASN A 75 -23.06 12.40 -3.98
N PRO A 76 -21.89 11.89 -4.40
CA PRO A 76 -21.49 10.51 -4.09
C PRO A 76 -21.27 10.27 -2.60
N LEU A 77 -21.02 11.32 -1.83
CA LEU A 77 -20.89 11.23 -0.37
C LEU A 77 -22.25 10.94 0.29
N LEU A 78 -23.34 11.60 -0.15
CA LEU A 78 -24.69 11.31 0.31
C LEU A 78 -25.16 9.94 -0.16
N TYR A 79 -24.79 9.54 -1.38
CA TYR A 79 -25.05 8.20 -1.89
C TYR A 79 -24.34 7.13 -1.03
N GLY A 80 -23.04 7.30 -0.73
CA GLY A 80 -22.28 6.41 0.14
C GLY A 80 -22.84 6.33 1.57
N ILE A 81 -23.30 7.46 2.15
CA ILE A 81 -23.96 7.49 3.47
C ILE A 81 -25.32 6.76 3.39
N SER A 82 -26.09 6.94 2.34
CA SER A 82 -27.40 6.29 2.18
C SER A 82 -27.27 4.77 2.01
N GLN A 83 -26.28 4.31 1.30
CA GLN A 83 -25.96 2.88 1.14
C GLN A 83 -25.56 2.25 2.50
N ARG A 84 -24.68 2.91 3.27
CA ARG A 84 -24.31 2.48 4.62
C ARG A 84 -25.50 2.45 5.58
N SER A 85 -26.41 3.43 5.50
CA SER A 85 -27.59 3.48 6.34
C SER A 85 -28.60 2.37 6.02
N ALA A 86 -28.70 1.95 4.77
CA ALA A 86 -29.52 0.83 4.35
C ALA A 86 -28.94 -0.53 4.78
N ALA A 87 -27.63 -0.68 4.76
CA ALA A 87 -26.90 -1.89 5.13
C ALA A 87 -27.05 -2.24 6.63
N ILE A 88 -27.13 -1.25 7.50
CA ILE A 88 -27.34 -1.43 8.96
C ILE A 88 -28.64 -2.19 9.28
N VAL A 89 -29.57 -2.28 8.35
CA VAL A 89 -30.91 -2.85 8.58
C VAL A 89 -31.01 -4.33 8.14
N THR A 90 -30.08 -4.86 7.33
CA THR A 90 -30.28 -6.12 6.60
C THR A 90 -29.28 -7.24 6.88
N ASP A 91 -28.09 -6.98 7.42
CA ASP A 91 -27.07 -7.99 7.78
C ASP A 91 -26.38 -7.56 9.09
N ASP A 92 -25.77 -8.54 9.81
CA ASP A 92 -25.00 -8.30 11.02
C ASP A 92 -23.62 -7.62 10.77
N GLY A 93 -23.31 -7.28 9.52
CA GLY A 93 -22.06 -6.61 9.11
C GLY A 93 -20.79 -7.41 9.38
N ALA A 94 -20.86 -8.73 9.43
CA ALA A 94 -19.77 -9.62 9.80
C ALA A 94 -19.55 -10.76 8.79
N TRP A 95 -19.98 -10.56 7.54
CA TRP A 95 -19.90 -11.63 6.54
C TRP A 95 -18.48 -11.97 6.13
N LEU A 96 -17.61 -10.97 5.95
CA LEU A 96 -16.18 -11.15 5.68
C LEU A 96 -15.44 -11.55 6.96
N ASP A 97 -15.71 -10.91 8.10
CA ASP A 97 -15.05 -11.22 9.37
C ASP A 97 -15.17 -12.70 9.76
N ARG A 98 -16.34 -13.31 9.57
CA ARG A 98 -16.54 -14.75 9.79
C ARG A 98 -15.72 -15.64 8.86
N ARG A 99 -15.20 -15.12 7.77
CA ARG A 99 -14.37 -15.84 6.79
C ARG A 99 -12.87 -15.60 6.98
N TYR A 100 -12.52 -14.64 7.82
CA TYR A 100 -11.14 -14.40 8.17
C TYR A 100 -10.51 -15.63 8.82
N LYS A 101 -9.32 -15.99 8.39
CA LYS A 101 -8.50 -17.05 8.95
C LYS A 101 -7.17 -16.46 9.45
N PRO A 102 -6.83 -16.61 10.74
CA PRO A 102 -5.53 -16.19 11.21
C PRO A 102 -4.44 -16.97 10.44
N PRO A 103 -3.29 -16.34 10.17
CA PRO A 103 -2.18 -17.03 9.55
C PRO A 103 -1.60 -18.11 10.47
N PRO A 104 -0.78 -19.05 9.93
CA PRO A 104 -0.18 -20.12 10.72
C PRO A 104 0.84 -19.55 11.72
N ALA A 105 0.93 -20.20 12.90
CA ALA A 105 1.91 -19.86 13.95
C ALA A 105 3.03 -20.90 14.07
N GLU A 106 3.10 -21.89 13.17
CA GLU A 106 4.12 -22.95 13.22
C GLU A 106 5.48 -22.45 12.69
N GLU A 107 6.54 -23.08 13.18
CA GLU A 107 7.91 -22.80 12.73
C GLU A 107 8.22 -23.46 11.40
N LEU A 108 8.83 -22.72 10.48
CA LEU A 108 9.36 -23.25 9.23
C LEU A 108 10.66 -24.02 9.48
N ARG A 109 10.81 -25.15 8.80
CA ARG A 109 12.09 -25.81 8.66
C ARG A 109 12.75 -25.34 7.37
N ASP A 110 14.03 -24.96 7.43
CA ASP A 110 14.79 -24.53 6.24
C ASP A 110 14.11 -23.37 5.47
N ALA A 111 13.73 -22.32 6.20
CA ALA A 111 13.02 -21.16 5.68
C ALA A 111 13.79 -20.50 4.51
N PRO A 112 13.20 -20.39 3.28
CA PRO A 112 13.84 -19.71 2.17
C PRO A 112 13.85 -18.19 2.39
N ASN A 113 14.78 -17.49 1.74
CA ASN A 113 14.71 -16.02 1.66
C ASN A 113 13.51 -15.56 0.84
N LEU A 114 13.14 -14.28 0.99
CA LEU A 114 12.01 -13.70 0.27
C LEU A 114 12.41 -12.37 -0.38
N LEU A 115 12.19 -12.26 -1.68
CA LEU A 115 12.24 -11.00 -2.42
C LEU A 115 10.87 -10.68 -2.99
N ILE A 116 10.28 -9.55 -2.60
CA ILE A 116 9.04 -9.04 -3.21
C ILE A 116 9.35 -7.78 -3.98
N LEU A 117 9.06 -7.77 -5.28
CA LEU A 117 9.14 -6.61 -6.14
C LEU A 117 7.74 -6.12 -6.47
N TYR A 118 7.32 -5.03 -5.85
CA TYR A 118 6.12 -4.31 -6.24
C TYR A 118 6.43 -3.41 -7.42
N LEU A 119 5.72 -3.62 -8.51
CA LEU A 119 5.76 -2.80 -9.70
C LEU A 119 4.57 -1.84 -9.69
N GLU A 120 4.83 -0.57 -9.35
CA GLU A 120 3.81 0.48 -9.24
C GLU A 120 2.94 0.54 -10.49
N SER A 121 1.65 0.20 -10.34
CA SER A 121 0.64 0.27 -11.41
C SER A 121 0.90 -0.60 -12.65
N ILE A 122 1.84 -1.56 -12.63
CA ILE A 122 2.16 -2.39 -13.80
C ILE A 122 1.32 -3.67 -13.79
N GLU A 123 0.12 -3.55 -14.31
CA GLU A 123 -0.84 -4.65 -14.41
C GLU A 123 -0.52 -5.62 -15.55
N ARG A 124 -0.95 -6.88 -15.39
CA ARG A 124 -0.76 -7.92 -16.39
C ARG A 124 -1.45 -7.61 -17.73
N THR A 125 -2.49 -6.78 -17.75
CA THR A 125 -3.21 -6.37 -18.95
C THR A 125 -2.26 -5.81 -20.01
N TYR A 126 -1.12 -5.21 -19.62
CA TYR A 126 -0.07 -4.75 -20.54
C TYR A 126 0.60 -5.88 -21.34
N SER A 127 0.38 -7.16 -20.99
CA SER A 127 0.85 -8.30 -21.78
C SER A 127 0.03 -8.54 -23.05
N ASN A 128 -1.06 -7.79 -23.28
CA ASN A 128 -1.86 -7.90 -24.49
C ASN A 128 -1.11 -7.29 -25.68
N ASP A 129 -1.18 -7.95 -26.84
CA ASP A 129 -0.46 -7.58 -28.08
C ASP A 129 -0.69 -6.14 -28.53
N ILE A 130 -1.83 -5.50 -28.14
CA ILE A 130 -2.11 -4.10 -28.48
C ILE A 130 -1.16 -3.10 -27.82
N PHE A 131 -0.42 -3.51 -26.79
CA PHE A 131 0.57 -2.70 -26.06
C PHE A 131 2.02 -3.01 -26.51
N GLY A 132 2.21 -3.78 -27.60
CA GLY A 132 3.53 -4.14 -28.11
C GLY A 132 4.36 -4.92 -27.09
N ASP A 133 5.64 -4.58 -26.99
CA ASP A 133 6.61 -5.30 -26.16
C ASP A 133 6.72 -4.73 -24.72
N ALA A 134 5.79 -3.84 -24.31
CA ALA A 134 5.86 -3.17 -23.01
C ALA A 134 5.99 -4.13 -21.80
N TYR A 135 5.48 -5.37 -21.94
CA TYR A 135 5.49 -6.38 -20.88
C TYR A 135 6.41 -7.59 -21.20
N ALA A 136 7.23 -7.52 -22.26
CA ALA A 136 8.01 -8.65 -22.77
C ALA A 136 8.99 -9.23 -21.72
N SER A 137 9.65 -8.38 -20.94
CA SER A 137 10.59 -8.78 -19.89
C SER A 137 9.93 -9.60 -18.78
N LEU A 138 8.72 -9.22 -18.35
CA LEU A 138 7.98 -10.01 -17.36
C LEU A 138 7.43 -11.31 -17.93
N ASN A 139 7.06 -11.35 -19.21
CA ASN A 139 6.70 -12.60 -19.87
C ASN A 139 7.90 -13.57 -19.89
N ALA A 140 9.11 -13.08 -20.18
CA ALA A 140 10.33 -13.90 -20.16
C ALA A 140 10.64 -14.44 -18.76
N LEU A 141 10.53 -13.63 -17.71
CA LEU A 141 10.65 -14.09 -16.33
C LEU A 141 9.59 -15.15 -15.99
N GLY A 142 8.35 -14.94 -16.43
CA GLY A 142 7.24 -15.84 -16.19
C GLY A 142 7.42 -17.24 -16.79
N GLU A 143 8.24 -17.39 -17.82
CA GLU A 143 8.60 -18.71 -18.39
C GLU A 143 9.47 -19.54 -17.43
N ARG A 144 10.06 -18.91 -16.40
CA ARG A 144 10.92 -19.56 -15.42
C ARG A 144 10.18 -19.95 -14.12
N GLY A 145 8.90 -19.62 -13.97
CA GLY A 145 8.16 -19.85 -12.75
C GLY A 145 6.65 -19.90 -12.92
N ALA A 146 5.92 -19.64 -11.84
CA ALA A 146 4.47 -19.63 -11.85
C ALA A 146 3.93 -18.24 -12.20
N VAL A 147 3.12 -18.17 -13.26
CA VAL A 147 2.37 -16.97 -13.67
C VAL A 147 0.92 -17.14 -13.29
N PHE A 148 0.38 -16.19 -12.54
CA PHE A 148 -1.02 -16.19 -12.13
C PHE A 148 -1.84 -15.24 -12.99
N GLU A 149 -2.97 -15.72 -13.50
CA GLU A 149 -3.90 -14.99 -14.35
C GLU A 149 -5.27 -14.91 -13.66
N GLY A 150 -5.98 -13.78 -13.82
CA GLY A 150 -7.28 -13.56 -13.20
C GLY A 150 -7.21 -12.97 -11.79
N VAL A 151 -6.10 -12.34 -11.41
CA VAL A 151 -5.95 -11.63 -10.13
C VAL A 151 -6.58 -10.24 -10.24
N ARG A 152 -7.87 -10.16 -9.93
CA ARG A 152 -8.68 -8.94 -10.11
C ARG A 152 -8.53 -7.97 -8.94
N GLN A 153 -8.80 -6.70 -9.22
CA GLN A 153 -8.88 -5.67 -8.20
C GLN A 153 -10.30 -5.58 -7.65
N MET A 154 -10.45 -5.62 -6.33
CA MET A 154 -11.70 -5.36 -5.63
C MET A 154 -11.70 -3.96 -4.97
N ASP A 155 -12.87 -3.53 -4.47
CA ASP A 155 -12.96 -2.29 -3.68
C ASP A 155 -11.98 -2.34 -2.49
N ASN A 156 -11.40 -1.19 -2.11
CA ASN A 156 -10.42 -1.04 -1.03
C ASN A 156 -9.09 -1.81 -1.23
N THR A 157 -8.75 -2.16 -2.49
CA THR A 157 -7.42 -2.71 -2.86
C THR A 157 -6.77 -1.96 -4.03
N GLY A 158 -7.38 -0.88 -4.53
CA GLY A 158 -7.05 -0.23 -5.79
C GLY A 158 -6.13 0.99 -5.69
N TRP A 159 -5.19 1.00 -4.75
CA TRP A 159 -4.11 1.99 -4.62
C TRP A 159 -2.98 1.41 -3.77
N THR A 160 -1.78 1.96 -3.87
CA THR A 160 -0.53 1.38 -3.37
C THR A 160 -0.65 0.69 -2.01
N MET A 161 -0.99 1.42 -0.93
CA MET A 161 -1.08 0.81 0.39
C MET A 161 -2.19 -0.23 0.50
N ALA A 162 -3.31 -0.02 -0.18
CA ALA A 162 -4.43 -0.96 -0.11
C ALA A 162 -4.09 -2.30 -0.80
N GLY A 163 -3.40 -2.25 -1.94
CA GLY A 163 -2.91 -3.44 -2.61
C GLY A 163 -1.79 -4.15 -1.84
N MET A 164 -0.86 -3.37 -1.24
CA MET A 164 0.20 -3.93 -0.40
C MET A 164 -0.36 -4.62 0.86
N ILE A 165 -1.37 -4.03 1.51
CA ILE A 165 -2.05 -4.66 2.66
C ILE A 165 -2.83 -5.90 2.21
N ALA A 166 -3.52 -5.83 1.08
CA ALA A 166 -4.24 -6.98 0.55
C ALA A 166 -3.30 -8.17 0.30
N SER A 167 -2.15 -7.94 -0.33
CA SER A 167 -1.18 -8.97 -0.68
C SER A 167 -0.26 -9.42 0.47
N GLN A 168 -0.16 -8.66 1.56
CA GLN A 168 0.69 -9.00 2.71
C GLN A 168 -0.09 -9.38 3.98
N CYS A 169 -1.40 -9.10 4.04
CA CYS A 169 -2.22 -9.40 5.20
C CYS A 169 -3.50 -10.19 4.84
N GLY A 170 -3.80 -10.33 3.54
CA GLY A 170 -5.00 -11.02 3.05
C GLY A 170 -6.31 -10.32 3.42
N VAL A 171 -6.28 -9.00 3.61
CA VAL A 171 -7.46 -8.19 3.98
C VAL A 171 -7.52 -6.90 3.17
N PRO A 172 -8.73 -6.38 2.85
CA PRO A 172 -8.86 -5.08 2.20
C PRO A 172 -8.57 -3.95 3.20
N LEU A 173 -7.98 -2.85 2.74
CA LEU A 173 -7.73 -1.69 3.59
C LEU A 173 -9.01 -0.86 3.77
N MET A 174 -9.70 -1.11 4.86
CA MET A 174 -10.85 -0.32 5.29
C MET A 174 -10.38 0.84 6.20
N PRO A 175 -10.90 2.08 6.03
CA PRO A 175 -10.53 3.18 6.92
C PRO A 175 -10.95 2.90 8.36
N ALA A 176 -10.27 3.48 9.35
CA ALA A 176 -10.56 3.27 10.77
C ALA A 176 -11.98 3.71 11.23
N GLY A 177 -12.79 4.27 10.32
CA GLY A 177 -14.20 4.60 10.53
C GLY A 177 -14.43 5.91 11.29
N LEU A 178 -15.62 6.51 11.05
CA LEU A 178 -16.04 7.75 11.72
C LEU A 178 -16.50 7.56 13.17
N LEU A 179 -16.50 6.32 13.66
CA LEU A 179 -17.05 5.95 14.98
C LEU A 179 -15.96 5.53 15.98
N HIS A 180 -14.68 5.63 15.60
CA HIS A 180 -13.58 5.43 16.56
C HIS A 180 -13.40 6.71 17.38
N ASP A 181 -13.28 6.62 18.69
CA ASP A 181 -13.12 7.77 19.60
C ASP A 181 -11.87 8.63 19.28
N SER A 182 -10.94 8.11 18.46
CA SER A 182 -9.70 8.75 18.03
C SER A 182 -9.67 9.19 16.55
N GLN A 183 -10.80 9.53 15.96
CA GLN A 183 -10.95 9.81 14.50
C GLN A 183 -9.98 10.85 13.92
N PHE A 184 -9.44 11.74 14.73
CA PHE A 184 -8.54 12.83 14.32
C PHE A 184 -7.13 12.69 14.88
N GLU A 185 -6.83 11.61 15.59
CA GLU A 185 -5.48 11.36 16.07
C GLU A 185 -4.65 10.67 14.97
N PRO A 186 -3.35 11.01 14.85
CA PRO A 186 -2.45 10.34 13.92
C PRO A 186 -2.39 8.84 14.22
N LEU A 187 -2.45 8.02 13.19
CA LEU A 187 -2.30 6.56 13.33
C LEU A 187 -0.90 6.23 13.86
N SER A 188 -0.84 5.36 14.87
CA SER A 188 0.43 4.83 15.40
C SER A 188 0.89 3.56 14.68
N LYS A 189 -0.04 2.77 14.15
CA LYS A 189 0.15 1.55 13.38
C LYS A 189 -0.97 1.43 12.36
N VAL A 190 -0.69 0.78 11.22
CA VAL A 190 -1.70 0.48 10.20
C VAL A 190 -2.16 -0.95 10.38
N VAL A 191 -3.46 -1.20 10.36
CA VAL A 191 -4.15 -2.50 10.56
C VAL A 191 -3.59 -3.34 11.73
N PRO A 192 -3.50 -2.78 12.95
CA PRO A 192 -2.84 -3.44 14.08
C PRO A 192 -3.54 -4.72 14.57
N GLY A 193 -4.81 -4.93 14.20
CA GLY A 193 -5.62 -6.05 14.67
C GLY A 193 -5.50 -7.33 13.84
N VAL A 194 -4.57 -7.38 12.87
CA VAL A 194 -4.26 -8.56 12.06
C VAL A 194 -2.77 -8.77 11.93
N ASP A 195 -2.34 -10.03 11.88
CA ASP A 195 -0.97 -10.38 11.59
C ASP A 195 -0.74 -10.36 10.07
N CYS A 196 0.28 -9.62 9.65
CA CYS A 196 0.70 -9.50 8.27
C CYS A 196 2.00 -10.31 8.03
N LEU A 197 2.41 -10.38 6.79
CA LEU A 197 3.60 -11.13 6.37
C LEU A 197 4.84 -10.79 7.23
N GLY A 198 5.06 -9.51 7.53
CA GLY A 198 6.17 -9.07 8.37
C GLY A 198 6.13 -9.65 9.78
N ASP A 199 4.95 -9.69 10.42
CA ASP A 199 4.81 -10.26 11.78
C ASP A 199 5.13 -11.76 11.78
N ILE A 200 4.67 -12.49 10.77
CA ILE A 200 4.87 -13.93 10.62
C ILE A 200 6.35 -14.23 10.37
N LEU A 201 6.98 -13.53 9.42
CA LEU A 201 8.38 -13.75 9.07
C LEU A 201 9.34 -13.33 10.19
N ALA A 202 9.05 -12.23 10.89
CA ALA A 202 9.84 -11.84 12.06
C ALA A 202 9.79 -12.89 13.17
N ALA A 203 8.65 -13.55 13.38
CA ALA A 203 8.54 -14.67 14.32
C ALA A 203 9.37 -15.89 13.89
N GLN A 204 9.71 -16.02 12.59
CA GLN A 204 10.63 -17.04 12.04
C GLN A 204 12.11 -16.59 12.07
N GLY A 205 12.41 -15.40 12.60
CA GLY A 205 13.78 -14.89 12.70
C GLY A 205 14.30 -14.21 11.43
N TYR A 206 13.43 -13.85 10.50
CA TYR A 206 13.85 -13.10 9.30
C TYR A 206 14.39 -11.71 9.64
N GLN A 207 15.40 -11.29 8.90
CA GLN A 207 15.83 -9.90 8.81
C GLN A 207 15.03 -9.23 7.70
N LEU A 208 14.16 -8.26 8.05
CA LEU A 208 13.18 -7.69 7.13
C LEU A 208 13.54 -6.27 6.73
N SER A 209 13.62 -6.01 5.41
CA SER A 209 13.89 -4.69 4.84
C SER A 209 12.79 -4.27 3.86
N TYR A 210 12.34 -3.02 3.98
CA TYR A 210 11.50 -2.34 2.99
C TYR A 210 12.27 -1.17 2.37
N LEU A 211 12.31 -1.13 1.04
CA LEU A 211 12.95 -0.10 0.23
C LEU A 211 11.93 0.46 -0.76
N GLY A 212 11.61 1.73 -0.68
CA GLY A 212 10.65 2.37 -1.58
C GLY A 212 11.24 3.59 -2.28
N GLY A 213 10.99 3.72 -3.58
CA GLY A 213 11.40 4.91 -4.33
C GLY A 213 10.75 6.20 -3.80
N ALA A 214 9.52 6.13 -3.30
CA ALA A 214 8.79 7.26 -2.75
C ALA A 214 8.97 7.42 -1.23
N SER A 215 8.51 8.56 -0.70
CA SER A 215 8.47 8.84 0.75
C SER A 215 7.77 7.74 1.56
N THR A 216 8.39 7.32 2.67
CA THR A 216 7.76 6.41 3.64
C THR A 216 6.61 7.05 4.41
N GLN A 217 6.57 8.39 4.47
CA GLN A 217 5.48 9.13 5.11
C GLN A 217 4.21 9.12 4.25
N PHE A 218 4.38 9.05 2.91
CA PHE A 218 3.24 9.02 2.00
C PHE A 218 2.43 7.73 2.18
N ALA A 219 1.12 7.90 2.36
CA ALA A 219 0.16 6.81 2.52
C ALA A 219 0.42 5.88 3.74
N GLY A 220 1.20 6.31 4.72
CA GLY A 220 1.45 5.53 5.92
C GLY A 220 2.35 4.30 5.75
N LYS A 221 3.10 4.20 4.64
CA LYS A 221 3.99 3.05 4.37
C LYS A 221 4.96 2.77 5.51
N GLY A 222 5.62 3.83 6.00
CA GLY A 222 6.54 3.69 7.12
C GLY A 222 5.88 3.23 8.42
N LEU A 223 4.63 3.64 8.67
CA LEU A 223 3.86 3.16 9.83
C LEU A 223 3.47 1.69 9.68
N PHE A 224 3.11 1.27 8.47
CA PHE A 224 2.78 -0.12 8.18
C PHE A 224 3.99 -1.02 8.42
N TYR A 225 5.10 -0.80 7.72
CA TYR A 225 6.25 -1.69 7.79
C TYR A 225 6.89 -1.72 9.18
N ARG A 226 7.11 -0.55 9.81
CA ARG A 226 7.62 -0.51 11.21
C ARG A 226 6.66 -1.15 12.20
N GLY A 227 5.35 -0.97 11.99
CA GLY A 227 4.31 -1.59 12.81
C GLY A 227 4.24 -3.11 12.67
N HIS A 228 4.65 -3.66 11.53
CA HIS A 228 4.68 -5.08 11.21
C HIS A 228 6.10 -5.67 11.16
N GLN A 229 6.96 -5.24 12.11
CA GLN A 229 8.24 -5.84 12.48
C GLN A 229 9.38 -5.74 11.45
N PHE A 230 9.32 -4.83 10.47
CA PHE A 230 10.44 -4.60 9.57
C PHE A 230 11.60 -3.90 10.29
N ASN A 231 12.81 -4.48 10.21
CA ASN A 231 14.04 -3.97 10.84
C ASN A 231 14.53 -2.70 10.13
N THR A 232 14.49 -2.70 8.79
CA THR A 232 14.89 -1.59 7.94
C THR A 232 13.66 -1.08 7.16
N VAL A 233 13.40 0.22 7.22
CA VAL A 233 12.30 0.85 6.47
C VAL A 233 12.82 2.16 5.91
N LYS A 234 13.23 2.15 4.63
CA LYS A 234 13.82 3.28 3.94
C LYS A 234 12.97 3.72 2.76
N GLY A 235 12.81 5.00 2.58
CA GLY A 235 12.19 5.62 1.41
C GLY A 235 13.01 6.79 0.92
N ARG A 236 12.39 7.66 0.11
CA ARG A 236 13.06 8.81 -0.48
C ARG A 236 13.93 9.58 0.51
N GLU A 237 13.41 9.85 1.71
CA GLU A 237 14.08 10.68 2.72
C GLU A 237 15.40 10.06 3.21
N ASP A 238 15.45 8.74 3.23
CA ASP A 238 16.61 7.98 3.71
C ASP A 238 17.59 7.66 2.58
N LEU A 239 17.08 7.50 1.34
CA LEU A 239 17.84 7.02 0.18
C LEU A 239 18.38 8.15 -0.70
N GLU A 240 17.65 9.26 -0.89
CA GLU A 240 18.09 10.41 -1.69
C GLU A 240 19.45 10.96 -1.26
N PRO A 241 19.79 11.07 0.05
CA PRO A 241 21.12 11.51 0.50
C PRO A 241 22.27 10.56 0.15
N LEU A 242 21.98 9.32 -0.25
CA LEU A 242 22.98 8.31 -0.61
C LEU A 242 23.32 8.33 -2.11
N LEU A 243 22.58 9.10 -2.91
CA LEU A 243 22.75 9.14 -4.36
C LEU A 243 24.08 9.84 -4.73
N GLU A 244 24.81 9.28 -5.70
CA GLU A 244 25.96 9.92 -6.30
C GLU A 244 25.58 11.24 -6.99
N ASN A 245 24.43 11.28 -7.63
CA ASN A 245 23.83 12.47 -8.22
C ASN A 245 22.50 12.81 -7.51
N PRO A 246 22.49 13.76 -6.53
CA PRO A 246 21.28 14.13 -5.81
C PRO A 246 20.18 14.76 -6.69
N GLU A 247 20.49 15.18 -7.92
CA GLU A 247 19.52 15.73 -8.86
C GLU A 247 18.81 14.63 -9.67
N TYR A 248 19.30 13.37 -9.60
CA TYR A 248 18.70 12.24 -10.30
C TYR A 248 17.53 11.65 -9.51
N VAL A 249 16.48 12.45 -9.38
CA VAL A 249 15.21 12.12 -8.74
C VAL A 249 14.06 12.70 -9.55
N ASN A 250 12.90 12.09 -9.46
CA ASN A 250 11.66 12.60 -10.05
C ASN A 250 10.76 13.26 -8.99
N SER A 251 9.59 13.74 -9.38
CA SER A 251 8.67 14.43 -8.46
C SER A 251 8.18 13.54 -7.29
N TRP A 252 8.21 12.22 -7.43
CA TRP A 252 7.81 11.26 -6.40
C TRP A 252 8.99 10.74 -5.58
N GLY A 253 10.17 10.58 -6.19
CA GLY A 253 11.35 10.06 -5.51
C GLY A 253 12.42 9.53 -6.46
N LEU A 254 13.03 8.39 -6.10
CA LEU A 254 14.12 7.77 -6.84
C LEU A 254 13.62 7.15 -8.14
N TYR A 255 14.49 7.15 -9.16
CA TYR A 255 14.29 6.32 -10.34
C TYR A 255 14.54 4.84 -10.03
N ASP A 256 13.91 3.96 -10.79
CA ASP A 256 13.89 2.51 -10.53
C ASP A 256 15.28 1.87 -10.66
N ASP A 257 16.12 2.32 -11.59
CA ASP A 257 17.50 1.83 -11.74
C ASP A 257 18.31 2.03 -10.46
N THR A 258 18.26 3.23 -9.90
CA THR A 258 18.93 3.55 -8.64
C THR A 258 18.34 2.78 -7.46
N LEU A 259 17.00 2.67 -7.39
CA LEU A 259 16.34 1.91 -6.34
C LEU A 259 16.74 0.43 -6.36
N TYR A 260 16.83 -0.16 -7.55
CA TYR A 260 17.18 -1.57 -7.70
C TYR A 260 18.65 -1.85 -7.43
N ASP A 261 19.57 -0.90 -7.72
CA ASP A 261 20.96 -1.01 -7.27
C ASP A 261 21.06 -1.02 -5.73
N ILE A 262 20.35 -0.11 -5.06
CA ILE A 262 20.27 -0.08 -3.58
C ILE A 262 19.61 -1.37 -3.04
N THR A 263 18.60 -1.88 -3.74
CA THR A 263 17.93 -3.14 -3.36
C THR A 263 18.89 -4.33 -3.45
N ALA A 264 19.69 -4.41 -4.52
CA ALA A 264 20.71 -5.44 -4.67
C ALA A 264 21.79 -5.35 -3.59
N ASP A 265 22.24 -4.15 -3.25
CA ASP A 265 23.23 -3.93 -2.18
C ASP A 265 22.68 -4.32 -0.79
N GLU A 266 21.41 -4.03 -0.49
CA GLU A 266 20.77 -4.47 0.75
C GLU A 266 20.69 -6.00 0.81
N ILE A 267 20.33 -6.68 -0.29
CA ILE A 267 20.30 -8.15 -0.36
C ILE A 267 21.70 -8.73 -0.13
N ARG A 268 22.74 -8.23 -0.83
CA ARG A 268 24.13 -8.66 -0.63
C ARG A 268 24.58 -8.46 0.83
N HIS A 269 24.19 -7.33 1.43
CA HIS A 269 24.50 -7.03 2.82
C HIS A 269 23.86 -8.05 3.77
N LEU A 270 22.56 -8.31 3.64
CA LEU A 270 21.84 -9.26 4.48
C LEU A 270 22.36 -10.69 4.32
N ASP A 271 22.60 -11.13 3.09
CA ASP A 271 23.12 -12.45 2.78
C ASP A 271 24.52 -12.66 3.37
N SER A 272 25.40 -11.65 3.27
CA SER A 272 26.76 -11.71 3.82
C SER A 272 26.81 -11.82 5.34
N GLN A 273 25.77 -11.40 6.06
CA GLN A 273 25.70 -11.51 7.52
C GLN A 273 25.49 -12.95 8.00
N ASN A 274 24.92 -13.81 7.15
CA ASN A 274 24.61 -15.21 7.45
C ASN A 274 23.91 -15.40 8.81
N SER A 275 23.01 -14.45 9.16
CA SER A 275 22.36 -14.37 10.48
C SER A 275 20.97 -14.98 10.53
N GLY A 276 20.59 -15.73 9.51
CA GLY A 276 19.26 -16.32 9.31
C GLY A 276 18.64 -15.89 7.97
N PRO A 277 17.39 -16.27 7.70
CA PRO A 277 16.72 -15.89 6.47
C PRO A 277 16.47 -14.38 6.42
N TRP A 278 16.47 -13.83 5.21
CA TRP A 278 16.14 -12.44 4.98
C TRP A 278 14.87 -12.28 4.13
N GLY A 279 14.19 -11.15 4.31
CA GLY A 279 13.06 -10.74 3.49
C GLY A 279 13.22 -9.30 3.03
N VAL A 280 13.25 -9.06 1.73
CA VAL A 280 13.37 -7.73 1.15
C VAL A 280 12.14 -7.42 0.31
N ILE A 281 11.53 -6.27 0.55
CA ILE A 281 10.41 -5.74 -0.24
C ILE A 281 10.86 -4.45 -0.88
N SER A 282 10.77 -4.36 -2.20
CA SER A 282 11.07 -3.17 -2.98
C SER A 282 9.83 -2.68 -3.73
N LEU A 283 9.54 -1.37 -3.69
CA LEU A 283 8.45 -0.72 -4.42
C LEU A 283 9.00 0.36 -5.33
N ASN A 284 8.87 0.16 -6.63
CA ASN A 284 9.33 1.08 -7.66
C ASN A 284 8.35 2.25 -7.93
N LEU A 285 8.62 3.08 -8.94
CA LEU A 285 7.82 4.26 -9.27
C LEU A 285 7.53 4.46 -10.77
N ALA A 286 8.22 3.74 -11.66
CA ALA A 286 8.18 4.06 -13.09
C ALA A 286 6.77 4.03 -13.68
N GLY A 287 5.89 3.11 -13.24
CA GLY A 287 4.52 2.98 -13.72
C GLY A 287 3.54 4.03 -13.20
N HIS A 288 3.97 4.97 -12.35
CA HIS A 288 3.05 5.91 -11.70
C HIS A 288 2.40 6.88 -12.69
N ALA A 289 1.07 6.92 -12.67
CA ALA A 289 0.26 7.79 -13.54
C ALA A 289 0.59 9.30 -13.35
N PRO A 290 0.39 10.17 -14.34
CA PRO A 290 -0.25 9.88 -15.65
C PRO A 290 0.70 9.41 -16.76
N ASN A 291 2.01 9.71 -16.71
CA ASN A 291 2.95 9.51 -17.81
C ASN A 291 4.06 8.50 -17.49
N GLY A 292 4.16 8.06 -16.24
CA GLY A 292 5.28 7.27 -15.76
C GLY A 292 6.58 8.08 -15.57
N TYR A 293 7.63 7.37 -15.16
CA TYR A 293 8.95 7.94 -14.85
C TYR A 293 10.05 6.95 -15.28
N PRO A 294 10.31 6.81 -16.60
CA PRO A 294 11.34 5.89 -17.07
C PRO A 294 12.73 6.34 -16.64
N SER A 295 13.57 5.39 -16.23
CA SER A 295 14.95 5.62 -15.83
C SER A 295 15.85 5.99 -17.02
N GLN A 296 16.94 6.73 -16.77
CA GLN A 296 17.90 7.11 -17.81
C GLN A 296 18.61 5.90 -18.42
N SER A 297 18.83 4.84 -17.64
CA SER A 297 19.39 3.57 -18.12
C SER A 297 18.57 2.89 -19.22
N CYS A 298 17.30 3.27 -19.37
CA CYS A 298 16.44 2.73 -20.42
C CYS A 298 16.49 3.49 -21.75
N VAL A 299 17.20 4.62 -21.85
CA VAL A 299 17.22 5.48 -23.06
C VAL A 299 17.65 4.71 -24.32
N GLU A 300 18.63 3.83 -24.21
CA GLU A 300 19.08 3.00 -25.33
C GLU A 300 18.07 1.91 -25.73
N ARG A 301 17.05 1.68 -24.91
CA ARG A 301 15.99 0.68 -25.08
C ARG A 301 14.62 1.28 -25.41
N GLN A 302 14.57 2.55 -25.75
CA GLN A 302 13.30 3.27 -25.99
C GLN A 302 12.42 2.60 -27.07
N GLY A 303 13.00 1.76 -27.95
CA GLY A 303 12.26 0.93 -28.87
C GLY A 303 11.30 1.73 -29.75
N GLU A 304 10.06 1.26 -29.85
CA GLU A 304 8.98 1.88 -30.63
C GLU A 304 8.20 2.96 -29.86
N PHE A 305 8.44 3.10 -28.53
CA PHE A 305 7.66 3.99 -27.67
C PHE A 305 8.27 5.39 -27.58
N ASP A 306 7.42 6.41 -27.56
CA ASP A 306 7.82 7.79 -27.26
C ASP A 306 8.20 7.88 -25.78
N GLY A 307 9.28 8.59 -25.44
CA GLY A 307 9.74 8.81 -24.06
C GLY A 307 8.75 9.50 -23.13
N GLN A 308 7.61 9.95 -23.64
CA GLN A 308 6.48 10.51 -22.87
C GLN A 308 5.28 9.55 -22.79
N ASP A 309 5.36 8.36 -23.38
CA ASP A 309 4.32 7.36 -23.31
C ASP A 309 4.47 6.51 -22.04
N ILE A 310 3.36 6.21 -21.39
CA ILE A 310 3.32 5.27 -20.26
C ILE A 310 3.88 3.90 -20.65
N LEU A 311 3.70 3.46 -21.88
CA LEU A 311 4.20 2.16 -22.36
C LEU A 311 5.73 2.10 -22.33
N TYR A 312 6.42 3.21 -22.63
CA TYR A 312 7.87 3.27 -22.44
C TYR A 312 8.29 3.12 -20.97
N SER A 313 7.55 3.74 -20.06
CA SER A 313 7.81 3.57 -18.61
C SER A 313 7.55 2.14 -18.14
N VAL A 314 6.51 1.48 -18.67
CA VAL A 314 6.21 0.07 -18.37
C VAL A 314 7.33 -0.83 -18.91
N GLU A 315 7.75 -0.65 -20.18
CA GLU A 315 8.87 -1.40 -20.76
C GLU A 315 10.15 -1.24 -19.93
N CYS A 316 10.50 -0.01 -19.59
CA CYS A 316 11.66 0.31 -18.75
C CYS A 316 11.60 -0.42 -17.40
N ALA A 317 10.49 -0.28 -16.65
CA ALA A 317 10.34 -0.86 -15.32
C ALA A 317 10.36 -2.40 -15.37
N THR A 318 9.72 -3.01 -16.36
CA THR A 318 9.70 -4.48 -16.49
C THR A 318 11.07 -5.02 -16.84
N TRP A 319 11.83 -4.31 -17.69
CA TRP A 319 13.20 -4.66 -18.00
C TRP A 319 14.13 -4.51 -16.79
N LEU A 320 14.06 -3.41 -16.05
CA LEU A 320 14.86 -3.21 -14.84
C LEU A 320 14.57 -4.26 -13.77
N ALA A 321 13.31 -4.68 -13.62
CA ALA A 321 12.95 -5.77 -12.73
C ALA A 321 13.57 -7.11 -13.18
N GLN A 322 13.56 -7.39 -14.48
CA GLN A 322 14.22 -8.57 -15.04
C GLN A 322 15.74 -8.49 -14.80
N ASP A 323 16.38 -7.37 -15.11
CA ASP A 323 17.82 -7.17 -14.91
C ASP A 323 18.24 -7.38 -13.46
N LEU A 324 17.47 -6.85 -12.49
CA LEU A 324 17.73 -7.08 -11.07
C LEU A 324 17.69 -8.56 -10.72
N VAL A 325 16.64 -9.28 -11.15
CA VAL A 325 16.49 -10.72 -10.88
C VAL A 325 17.64 -11.50 -11.51
N GLU A 326 18.02 -11.22 -12.77
CA GLU A 326 19.09 -11.91 -13.47
C GLU A 326 20.47 -11.63 -12.83
N ARG A 327 20.74 -10.41 -12.38
CA ARG A 327 21.98 -10.06 -11.65
C ARG A 327 22.08 -10.85 -10.34
N LEU A 328 21.03 -10.82 -9.51
CA LEU A 328 21.02 -11.53 -8.23
C LEU A 328 21.14 -13.06 -8.42
N ASP A 329 20.48 -13.61 -9.44
CA ASP A 329 20.56 -15.02 -9.81
C ASP A 329 22.00 -15.41 -10.23
N SER A 330 22.63 -14.57 -11.07
CA SER A 330 24.02 -14.80 -11.51
C SER A 330 25.05 -14.74 -10.35
N GLU A 331 24.72 -14.07 -9.26
CA GLU A 331 25.51 -13.99 -8.03
C GLU A 331 25.22 -15.16 -7.05
N GLY A 332 24.24 -16.03 -7.36
CA GLY A 332 23.80 -17.13 -6.49
C GLY A 332 22.95 -16.71 -5.30
N LEU A 333 22.51 -15.43 -5.24
CA LEU A 333 21.73 -14.89 -4.15
C LEU A 333 20.27 -15.35 -4.16
N LEU A 334 19.83 -15.95 -5.27
CA LEU A 334 18.46 -16.46 -5.43
C LEU A 334 18.35 -17.98 -5.29
N ASP A 335 19.45 -18.71 -5.02
CA ASP A 335 19.46 -20.17 -4.93
C ASP A 335 18.48 -20.76 -3.88
N ASN A 336 18.23 -20.03 -2.80
CA ASN A 336 17.24 -20.39 -1.76
C ASN A 336 16.30 -19.21 -1.49
N THR A 337 15.74 -18.63 -2.55
CA THR A 337 14.93 -17.43 -2.43
C THR A 337 13.62 -17.58 -3.22
N LEU A 338 12.49 -17.30 -2.56
CA LEU A 338 11.23 -17.05 -3.23
C LEU A 338 11.23 -15.60 -3.75
N VAL A 339 11.13 -15.43 -5.06
CA VAL A 339 10.95 -14.12 -5.70
C VAL A 339 9.50 -13.96 -6.10
N VAL A 340 8.86 -12.89 -5.63
CA VAL A 340 7.47 -12.54 -5.96
C VAL A 340 7.47 -11.19 -6.67
N ILE A 341 7.00 -11.16 -7.90
CA ILE A 341 6.87 -9.96 -8.71
C ILE A 341 5.39 -9.70 -8.92
N LEU A 342 4.91 -8.54 -8.47
CA LEU A 342 3.50 -8.22 -8.55
C LEU A 342 3.25 -6.72 -8.74
N SER A 343 2.11 -6.36 -9.35
CA SER A 343 1.63 -4.98 -9.26
C SER A 343 1.06 -4.72 -7.87
N ASP A 344 1.19 -3.51 -7.38
CA ASP A 344 0.53 -3.09 -6.15
C ASP A 344 -0.98 -2.87 -6.37
N HIS A 345 -1.37 -2.37 -7.54
CA HIS A 345 -2.75 -2.21 -8.00
C HIS A 345 -2.81 -2.07 -9.53
N LEU A 346 -4.03 -2.02 -10.09
CA LEU A 346 -4.22 -1.74 -11.51
C LEU A 346 -3.86 -0.29 -11.84
N THR A 347 -3.36 -0.08 -13.04
CA THR A 347 -2.99 1.25 -13.56
C THR A 347 -4.14 2.25 -13.39
N MET A 348 -3.82 3.42 -12.85
CA MET A 348 -4.72 4.57 -12.81
C MET A 348 -4.81 5.22 -14.21
N ARG A 349 -5.50 6.35 -14.33
CA ARG A 349 -5.72 6.97 -15.64
C ARG A 349 -4.42 7.44 -16.30
N VAL A 350 -4.10 6.83 -17.44
CA VAL A 350 -2.91 7.07 -18.28
C VAL A 350 -3.31 7.27 -19.74
N SER A 351 -2.35 7.53 -20.65
CA SER A 351 -2.60 7.75 -22.09
C SER A 351 -3.34 6.59 -22.78
N VAL A 352 -3.11 5.35 -22.36
CA VAL A 352 -3.75 4.13 -22.91
C VAL A 352 -4.95 3.64 -22.09
N TRP A 353 -5.55 4.51 -21.27
CA TRP A 353 -6.68 4.15 -20.39
C TRP A 353 -7.86 3.49 -21.10
N ASP A 354 -8.27 4.04 -22.25
CA ASP A 354 -9.42 3.52 -22.99
C ASP A 354 -9.16 2.11 -23.52
N GLN A 355 -7.91 1.80 -23.90
CA GLN A 355 -7.51 0.47 -24.32
C GLN A 355 -7.49 -0.51 -23.13
N LEU A 356 -6.93 -0.10 -21.99
CA LEU A 356 -6.91 -0.93 -20.77
C LEU A 356 -8.33 -1.26 -20.30
N THR A 357 -9.23 -0.27 -20.26
CA THR A 357 -10.60 -0.47 -19.76
C THR A 357 -11.50 -1.22 -20.72
N ALA A 358 -11.08 -1.41 -21.97
CA ALA A 358 -11.78 -2.25 -22.93
C ALA A 358 -11.45 -3.75 -22.79
N LEU A 359 -10.46 -4.10 -21.94
CA LEU A 359 -9.99 -5.46 -21.68
C LEU A 359 -10.40 -5.92 -20.28
N ASP A 360 -10.33 -7.23 -20.06
CA ASP A 360 -10.34 -7.80 -18.70
C ASP A 360 -9.01 -7.45 -18.01
N ARG A 361 -9.08 -6.72 -16.91
CA ARG A 361 -7.90 -6.16 -16.23
C ARG A 361 -7.50 -7.03 -15.06
N ASP A 362 -6.24 -7.46 -15.08
CA ASP A 362 -5.64 -8.32 -14.05
C ASP A 362 -4.37 -7.70 -13.49
N ASN A 363 -4.14 -7.86 -12.20
CA ASN A 363 -2.87 -7.54 -11.54
C ASN A 363 -1.77 -8.50 -12.01
N THR A 364 -0.54 -8.02 -12.09
CA THR A 364 0.65 -8.85 -12.26
C THR A 364 0.87 -9.70 -11.00
N LEU A 365 1.11 -11.00 -11.17
CA LEU A 365 1.64 -11.89 -10.14
C LEU A 365 2.47 -12.99 -10.80
N ILE A 366 3.76 -13.00 -10.50
CA ILE A 366 4.74 -14.00 -10.95
C ILE A 366 5.54 -14.45 -9.73
N MET A 367 5.75 -15.75 -9.58
CA MET A 367 6.59 -16.32 -8.53
C MET A 367 7.69 -17.19 -9.12
N LEU A 368 8.93 -16.97 -8.68
CA LEU A 368 10.12 -17.70 -9.06
C LEU A 368 10.78 -18.29 -7.81
N GLY A 369 11.44 -19.42 -7.94
CA GLY A 369 12.18 -20.06 -6.86
C GLY A 369 12.44 -21.53 -7.19
N ASN A 370 13.33 -22.20 -6.45
CA ASN A 370 13.73 -23.57 -6.74
C ASN A 370 12.60 -24.58 -6.68
N ASP A 371 11.61 -24.33 -5.79
CA ASP A 371 10.45 -25.20 -5.61
C ASP A 371 9.23 -24.75 -6.42
N ILE A 372 9.39 -23.72 -7.28
CA ILE A 372 8.32 -23.20 -8.12
C ILE A 372 8.46 -23.71 -9.53
N GLU A 373 7.64 -24.68 -9.91
CA GLU A 373 7.61 -25.20 -11.27
C GLU A 373 7.05 -24.19 -12.27
N PRO A 374 7.65 -24.05 -13.47
CA PRO A 374 7.11 -23.21 -14.53
C PRO A 374 5.68 -23.62 -14.92
N GLN A 375 4.72 -22.75 -14.69
CA GLN A 375 3.32 -23.02 -14.98
C GLN A 375 2.49 -21.73 -15.12
N ARG A 376 1.35 -21.84 -15.79
CA ARG A 376 0.34 -20.78 -15.86
C ARG A 376 -0.90 -21.21 -15.09
N ILE A 377 -1.22 -20.47 -14.04
CA ILE A 377 -2.36 -20.73 -13.14
C ILE A 377 -3.42 -19.69 -13.45
N ARG A 378 -4.52 -20.11 -14.07
CA ARG A 378 -5.64 -19.22 -14.38
C ARG A 378 -6.80 -19.48 -13.44
N ARG A 379 -7.08 -18.51 -12.57
CA ARG A 379 -8.13 -18.59 -11.56
C ARG A 379 -8.76 -17.22 -11.33
N ASP A 380 -10.06 -17.17 -11.04
CA ASP A 380 -10.69 -15.96 -10.54
C ASP A 380 -10.21 -15.71 -9.10
N ALA A 381 -9.38 -14.69 -8.91
CA ALA A 381 -8.70 -14.34 -7.66
C ALA A 381 -8.70 -12.83 -7.43
N THR A 382 -8.24 -12.43 -6.24
CA THR A 382 -7.95 -11.03 -5.90
C THR A 382 -6.59 -10.91 -5.23
N MET A 383 -6.14 -9.68 -4.94
CA MET A 383 -4.91 -9.44 -4.18
C MET A 383 -4.94 -10.03 -2.76
N LEU A 384 -6.12 -10.37 -2.22
CA LEU A 384 -6.25 -11.08 -0.93
C LEU A 384 -5.68 -12.49 -0.97
N ASP A 385 -5.75 -13.14 -2.14
CA ASP A 385 -5.29 -14.52 -2.35
C ASP A 385 -3.76 -14.60 -2.48
N VAL A 386 -3.08 -13.47 -2.74
CA VAL A 386 -1.61 -13.39 -2.81
C VAL A 386 -0.97 -13.74 -1.47
N PHE A 387 -1.53 -13.24 -0.36
CA PHE A 387 -1.00 -13.50 0.98
C PHE A 387 -0.86 -14.99 1.32
N PRO A 388 -1.93 -15.81 1.29
CA PRO A 388 -1.80 -17.25 1.53
C PRO A 388 -0.98 -17.95 0.43
N THR A 389 -0.92 -17.43 -0.80
CA THR A 389 -0.09 -18.01 -1.87
C THR A 389 1.40 -17.83 -1.57
N ILE A 390 1.82 -16.67 -1.03
CA ILE A 390 3.19 -16.44 -0.56
C ILE A 390 3.51 -17.36 0.61
N LEU A 391 2.63 -17.47 1.61
CA LEU A 391 2.86 -18.33 2.75
C LEU A 391 2.99 -19.81 2.37
N ASP A 392 2.15 -20.29 1.43
CA ASP A 392 2.19 -21.64 0.89
C ASP A 392 3.52 -21.89 0.13
N ALA A 393 3.93 -20.95 -0.72
CA ALA A 393 5.20 -21.01 -1.45
C ALA A 393 6.44 -20.97 -0.53
N LEU A 394 6.35 -20.34 0.65
CA LEU A 394 7.38 -20.36 1.67
C LEU A 394 7.39 -21.66 2.49
N GLY A 395 6.39 -22.54 2.32
CA GLY A 395 6.30 -23.83 2.99
C GLY A 395 5.48 -23.86 4.27
N PHE A 396 4.68 -22.81 4.57
CA PHE A 396 3.75 -22.83 5.69
C PHE A 396 2.58 -23.76 5.42
N SER A 397 2.19 -24.56 6.42
CA SER A 397 0.97 -25.37 6.35
C SER A 397 -0.26 -24.53 6.66
N LEU A 398 -1.11 -24.33 5.69
CA LEU A 398 -2.31 -23.50 5.83
C LEU A 398 -3.56 -24.33 6.10
N GLU A 399 -4.36 -23.97 7.10
CA GLU A 399 -5.66 -24.63 7.34
C GLU A 399 -6.58 -24.43 6.13
N ARG A 400 -6.84 -25.49 5.37
CA ARG A 400 -7.62 -25.47 4.13
C ARG A 400 -7.06 -24.46 3.10
N ASP A 401 -5.75 -24.34 3.03
CA ASP A 401 -5.01 -23.47 2.12
C ASP A 401 -5.40 -21.98 2.25
N ARG A 402 -5.74 -21.51 3.45
CA ARG A 402 -6.28 -20.16 3.69
C ARG A 402 -5.53 -19.41 4.77
N ALA A 403 -5.34 -18.10 4.53
CA ALA A 403 -4.93 -17.11 5.52
C ALA A 403 -5.54 -15.74 5.18
N GLY A 404 -5.84 -14.92 6.18
CA GLY A 404 -6.65 -13.73 5.98
C GLY A 404 -8.02 -14.07 5.42
N LEU A 405 -8.43 -13.42 4.37
CA LEU A 405 -9.62 -13.72 3.57
C LEU A 405 -9.29 -14.54 2.31
N GLY A 406 -8.00 -14.66 1.96
CA GLY A 406 -7.53 -15.32 0.75
C GLY A 406 -7.45 -16.84 0.85
N THR A 407 -7.24 -17.43 -0.33
CA THR A 407 -6.98 -18.87 -0.53
C THR A 407 -5.74 -19.00 -1.40
N SER A 408 -4.79 -19.90 -1.06
CA SER A 408 -3.60 -20.13 -1.89
C SER A 408 -3.99 -20.53 -3.31
N LEU A 409 -3.38 -19.85 -4.30
CA LEU A 409 -3.61 -20.09 -5.70
C LEU A 409 -2.94 -21.38 -6.22
N PHE A 410 -2.02 -21.94 -5.45
CA PHE A 410 -1.47 -23.28 -5.73
C PHE A 410 -2.42 -24.40 -5.35
N SER A 411 -3.42 -24.12 -4.52
CA SER A 411 -4.40 -25.12 -4.08
C SER A 411 -5.57 -25.26 -5.06
N ASN A 412 -6.34 -26.35 -4.89
CA ASN A 412 -7.59 -26.55 -5.62
C ASN A 412 -8.82 -26.01 -4.87
N ASN A 413 -8.63 -25.43 -3.68
CA ASN A 413 -9.74 -24.85 -2.93
C ASN A 413 -10.21 -23.55 -3.59
N ARG A 414 -11.53 -23.31 -3.58
CA ARG A 414 -12.12 -22.15 -4.24
C ARG A 414 -11.77 -20.86 -3.51
N THR A 415 -11.38 -19.84 -4.27
CA THR A 415 -11.26 -18.47 -3.78
C THR A 415 -12.63 -17.89 -3.43
N LEU A 416 -12.67 -16.75 -2.74
CA LEU A 416 -13.94 -16.06 -2.47
C LEU A 416 -14.59 -15.56 -3.77
N VAL A 417 -13.80 -15.13 -4.75
CA VAL A 417 -14.30 -14.68 -6.06
C VAL A 417 -14.92 -15.85 -6.83
N GLU A 418 -14.26 -17.01 -6.88
CA GLU A 418 -14.79 -18.20 -7.53
C GLU A 418 -16.07 -18.71 -6.84
N ALA A 419 -16.20 -18.47 -5.54
CA ALA A 419 -17.36 -18.93 -4.78
C ALA A 419 -18.56 -17.99 -4.90
N HIS A 420 -18.35 -16.68 -4.99
CA HIS A 420 -19.40 -15.67 -4.82
C HIS A 420 -19.46 -14.61 -5.92
N GLY A 421 -18.38 -14.43 -6.71
CA GLY A 421 -18.23 -13.34 -7.67
C GLY A 421 -17.74 -12.05 -7.03
N ILE A 422 -17.04 -11.23 -7.80
CA ILE A 422 -16.39 -9.99 -7.31
C ILE A 422 -17.41 -8.92 -6.92
N GLU A 423 -18.54 -8.84 -7.61
CA GLU A 423 -19.62 -7.89 -7.33
C GLU A 423 -20.22 -8.14 -5.94
N VAL A 424 -20.44 -9.41 -5.59
CA VAL A 424 -20.95 -9.80 -4.26
C VAL A 424 -19.91 -9.46 -3.18
N LEU A 425 -18.61 -9.70 -3.43
CA LEU A 425 -17.57 -9.34 -2.48
C LEU A 425 -17.53 -7.83 -2.23
N ASN A 426 -17.60 -7.02 -3.28
CA ASN A 426 -17.63 -5.55 -3.17
C ASN A 426 -18.90 -5.07 -2.45
N GLU A 427 -20.06 -5.69 -2.67
CA GLU A 427 -21.30 -5.39 -1.95
C GLU A 427 -21.14 -5.71 -0.46
N ARG A 428 -20.65 -6.90 -0.12
CA ARG A 428 -20.42 -7.34 1.27
C ARG A 428 -19.38 -6.46 1.97
N LEU A 429 -18.33 -6.04 1.26
CA LEU A 429 -17.31 -5.14 1.81
C LEU A 429 -17.90 -3.77 2.23
N ARG A 430 -18.85 -3.24 1.45
CA ARG A 430 -19.51 -1.96 1.81
C ARG A 430 -20.38 -2.06 3.06
N GLU A 431 -20.91 -3.24 3.35
CA GLU A 431 -21.76 -3.53 4.52
C GLU A 431 -20.93 -3.97 5.75
N GLU A 432 -19.65 -4.29 5.57
CA GLU A 432 -18.81 -4.92 6.58
C GLU A 432 -18.38 -3.92 7.67
N THR A 433 -18.64 -4.27 8.91
CA THR A 433 -18.27 -3.49 10.10
C THR A 433 -17.41 -4.29 11.08
N ALA A 434 -17.63 -5.59 11.21
CA ALA A 434 -16.87 -6.41 12.14
C ALA A 434 -15.42 -6.57 11.71
N LEU A 435 -15.15 -6.83 10.41
CA LEU A 435 -13.79 -6.83 9.88
C LEU A 435 -13.12 -5.46 10.05
N GLN A 436 -13.85 -4.36 9.81
CA GLN A 436 -13.32 -3.02 10.05
C GLN A 436 -12.89 -2.84 11.51
N HIS A 437 -13.69 -3.29 12.48
CA HIS A 437 -13.31 -3.26 13.89
C HIS A 437 -12.08 -4.12 14.17
N ARG A 438 -12.03 -5.34 13.63
CA ARG A 438 -10.87 -6.23 13.75
C ARG A 438 -9.59 -5.57 13.26
N LEU A 439 -9.59 -4.98 12.06
CA LEU A 439 -8.41 -4.35 11.45
C LEU A 439 -7.78 -3.29 12.36
N TRP A 440 -8.61 -2.59 13.14
CA TRP A 440 -8.19 -1.46 13.96
C TRP A 440 -8.23 -1.75 15.47
N GLU A 441 -8.40 -3.01 15.86
CA GLU A 441 -8.30 -3.43 17.25
C GLU A 441 -6.86 -3.19 17.75
N GLY A 442 -6.73 -2.61 18.95
CA GLY A 442 -5.42 -2.33 19.57
C GLY A 442 -4.81 -0.97 19.24
N ILE A 443 -5.50 -0.06 18.53
CA ILE A 443 -5.05 1.34 18.46
C ILE A 443 -5.12 1.95 19.85
N SER A 444 -3.94 2.25 20.43
CA SER A 444 -3.86 3.13 21.59
C SER A 444 -3.68 4.56 21.11
N PRO A 445 -4.38 5.56 21.69
CA PRO A 445 -4.13 6.96 21.38
C PRO A 445 -2.67 7.30 21.71
N GLN A 446 -1.93 7.89 20.76
CA GLN A 446 -0.60 8.42 21.04
C GLN A 446 -0.74 9.53 22.08
N ARG A 447 -0.18 9.29 23.29
CA ARG A 447 -0.05 10.36 24.28
C ARG A 447 0.84 11.44 23.66
N ARG A 448 0.29 12.64 23.43
CA ARG A 448 1.13 13.79 23.06
C ARG A 448 2.13 14.01 24.19
N GLU A 449 3.40 14.07 23.89
CA GLU A 449 4.47 14.47 24.83
C GLU A 449 4.27 15.87 25.43
N SER A 450 3.25 16.62 24.98
CA SER A 450 2.88 17.96 25.48
C SER A 450 1.93 17.96 26.68
N ASP A 451 1.44 16.80 27.16
CA ASP A 451 0.50 16.70 28.27
C ASP A 451 1.15 16.23 29.59
N GLU A 452 2.46 16.28 29.71
CA GLU A 452 3.08 16.26 31.04
C GLU A 452 2.76 17.61 31.75
N PRO A 453 2.01 17.61 32.82
CA PRO A 453 1.88 18.82 33.64
C PRO A 453 3.28 19.14 34.17
N SER A 454 3.78 20.31 33.80
CA SER A 454 4.98 20.89 34.40
C SER A 454 4.88 20.73 35.90
N GLN A 455 5.67 19.83 36.48
CA GLN A 455 5.86 19.77 37.92
C GLN A 455 6.48 21.11 38.33
N GLU A 456 5.66 22.01 38.87
CA GLU A 456 6.12 23.15 39.61
C GLU A 456 7.01 22.62 40.73
N VAL A 457 8.32 22.78 40.56
CA VAL A 457 9.28 22.60 41.65
C VAL A 457 9.07 23.77 42.61
N THR A 458 8.22 23.53 43.62
CA THR A 458 8.14 24.38 44.76
C THR A 458 9.40 24.19 45.57
N GLN A 459 10.37 25.10 45.40
CA GLN A 459 11.52 25.25 46.28
C GLN A 459 11.00 25.80 47.62
N GLU A 460 10.79 24.92 48.56
CA GLU A 460 10.66 25.28 49.97
C GLU A 460 12.07 25.56 50.50
N GLN A 461 12.40 26.83 50.62
CA GLN A 461 13.58 27.33 51.32
C GLN A 461 13.37 27.10 52.80
N THR A 462 13.94 26.03 53.37
CA THR A 462 14.17 25.94 54.81
C THR A 462 15.49 26.62 55.13
N LEU A 463 15.35 27.79 55.80
CA LEU A 463 16.44 28.47 56.53
C LEU A 463 16.82 27.61 57.73
N GLU A 464 17.99 27.03 57.73
CA GLU A 464 18.65 26.57 58.95
C GLU A 464 19.87 27.46 59.25
N THR A 465 19.83 28.08 60.40
CA THR A 465 20.89 28.80 61.08
C THR A 465 21.98 27.87 61.62
N PRO A 466 23.22 28.28 61.70
CA PRO A 466 24.31 27.44 62.22
C PRO A 466 24.45 27.56 63.74
N ALA A 467 24.68 26.40 64.42
CA ALA A 467 25.15 26.38 65.77
C ALA A 467 26.29 25.34 65.96
N ASP A 468 27.41 25.90 66.28
CA ASP A 468 28.52 25.46 67.13
C ASP A 468 29.06 24.01 67.15
N ALA A 469 30.33 24.03 66.88
CA ALA A 469 31.51 23.30 67.33
C ALA A 469 31.37 22.30 68.49
N ALA A 470 32.01 21.16 68.38
CA ALA A 470 33.11 20.69 69.21
C ALA A 470 33.48 19.21 68.92
N ASP A 471 34.78 19.03 68.68
CA ASP A 471 35.69 18.01 69.18
C ASP A 471 35.28 16.52 69.20
N GLU A 472 36.07 15.69 68.64
CA GLU A 472 37.12 14.75 69.11
C GLU A 472 37.38 13.64 68.06
N VAL A 473 38.50 13.54 67.56
CA VAL A 473 39.72 12.69 67.65
C VAL A 473 39.44 11.23 68.11
N GLU A 474 39.88 10.29 67.34
CA GLU A 474 40.68 9.06 67.48
C GLU A 474 40.24 8.00 66.47
N LEU A 475 41.04 7.59 65.57
CA LEU A 475 42.20 6.66 65.56
C LEU A 475 41.86 5.15 65.56
N ILE A 476 42.32 4.51 64.51
CA ILE A 476 42.88 3.14 64.41
C ILE A 476 41.87 1.96 64.28
N HIS A 477 41.74 1.29 63.17
CA HIS A 477 42.56 0.17 62.62
C HIS A 477 42.14 -0.16 61.21
#